data_ddfd8d934d10cfd455d4fd43b731a956
#
_entry.id   ddfd8d934d10cfd455d4fd43b731a956
#
_cell.length_a   1.000
_cell.length_b   1.000
_cell.length_c   1.000
_cell.angle_alpha   90.00
_cell.angle_beta   90.00
_cell.angle_gamma   90.00
#
_symmetry.space_group_name_H-M   'P 1'
#
loop_
_entity.id
_entity.type
_entity.pdbx_description
1 polymer ?
#
loop_
_entity_poly.entity_id
_entity_poly.type
_entity_poly.pdbx_seq_one_letter_code
_entity_poly.pdbx_strand_id
1 'polypeptide(L)'
;MNFRHAVLAGLIIFILLAPVCADENVNYLNETSKINFHGVDFMIPFGFGEAKSSQEFEDLGSNGQTCFYINEYGGEIIITVASDWMGMSLDELYKEGASKIKINGHEGWNYTRNNLTCFGYVEGNNAIIVEVTNHTRLNEVII
;
A
#
# COMPACT_ATOMS: atom_id res chain seq x y z
N MET A 1 -4.60 -14.15 22.85
CA MET A 1 -4.34 -13.30 21.67
C MET A 1 -3.17 -13.92 20.93
N ASN A 2 -3.39 -14.38 19.70
CA ASN A 2 -2.33 -15.06 18.95
C ASN A 2 -1.25 -14.03 18.56
N PHE A 3 -0.01 -14.32 18.91
CA PHE A 3 1.16 -13.44 18.67
C PHE A 3 1.28 -12.96 17.22
N ARG A 4 0.79 -13.77 16.26
CA ARG A 4 0.76 -13.45 14.82
C ARG A 4 -0.14 -12.25 14.47
N HIS A 5 -1.25 -12.05 15.18
CA HIS A 5 -2.16 -10.93 14.96
C HIS A 5 -1.60 -9.59 15.45
N ALA A 6 -0.83 -9.63 16.54
CA ALA A 6 -0.20 -8.44 17.08
C ALA A 6 0.90 -7.87 16.17
N VAL A 7 1.58 -8.75 15.44
CA VAL A 7 2.68 -8.36 14.55
C VAL A 7 2.18 -7.67 13.31
N LEU A 8 1.10 -8.16 12.71
CA LEU A 8 0.57 -7.52 11.51
C LEU A 8 -0.11 -6.17 11.82
N ALA A 9 -0.81 -6.09 12.98
CA ALA A 9 -1.30 -4.81 13.47
C ALA A 9 -0.14 -3.84 13.77
N GLY A 10 0.99 -4.34 14.26
CA GLY A 10 2.21 -3.57 14.47
C GLY A 10 2.84 -3.11 13.15
N LEU A 11 2.87 -3.96 12.14
CA LEU A 11 3.37 -3.63 10.80
C LEU A 11 2.57 -2.49 10.16
N ILE A 12 1.25 -2.58 10.22
CA ILE A 12 0.34 -1.55 9.71
C ILE A 12 0.54 -0.22 10.45
N ILE A 13 0.87 -0.26 11.75
CA ILE A 13 1.10 0.94 12.57
C ILE A 13 2.45 1.58 12.28
N PHE A 14 3.48 0.80 11.95
CA PHE A 14 4.83 1.32 11.69
C PHE A 14 4.93 2.15 10.40
N ILE A 15 4.16 1.80 9.38
CA ILE A 15 4.07 2.55 8.11
C ILE A 15 3.52 3.96 8.33
N LEU A 16 2.80 4.20 9.43
CA LEU A 16 2.12 5.47 9.74
C LEU A 16 3.00 6.57 10.32
N LEU A 17 4.23 6.27 10.74
CA LEU A 17 5.03 7.19 11.55
C LEU A 17 6.20 7.84 10.79
N ALA A 18 6.43 7.47 9.53
CA ALA A 18 7.38 8.20 8.72
C ALA A 18 6.66 9.42 8.09
N PRO A 19 6.96 10.65 8.54
CA PRO A 19 6.57 11.79 7.74
C PRO A 19 7.26 11.63 6.38
N VAL A 20 6.50 11.61 5.31
CA VAL A 20 7.06 11.76 3.97
C VAL A 20 7.65 13.16 3.95
N CYS A 21 8.91 13.27 4.32
CA CYS A 21 9.66 14.50 4.10
C CYS A 21 9.74 14.66 2.59
N ALA A 22 9.15 15.71 2.05
CA ALA A 22 9.35 16.09 0.66
C ALA A 22 10.85 16.23 0.44
N ASP A 23 11.44 15.27 -0.25
CA ASP A 23 12.85 15.30 -0.61
C ASP A 23 12.96 16.32 -1.76
N GLU A 24 13.91 17.25 -1.70
CA GLU A 24 14.06 18.33 -2.69
C GLU A 24 14.38 17.84 -4.13
N ASN A 25 14.47 16.51 -4.33
CA ASN A 25 14.87 15.87 -5.58
C ASN A 25 13.89 14.80 -6.08
N VAL A 26 12.59 14.96 -5.88
CA VAL A 26 11.60 14.04 -6.45
C VAL A 26 11.47 14.25 -7.95
N ASN A 27 11.71 13.23 -8.75
CA ASN A 27 11.47 13.25 -10.18
C ASN A 27 10.00 12.87 -10.45
N TYR A 28 9.20 13.87 -10.78
CA TYR A 28 7.79 13.67 -11.11
C TYR A 28 7.63 13.08 -12.51
N LEU A 29 6.75 12.08 -12.62
CA LEU A 29 6.41 11.43 -13.88
C LEU A 29 5.69 12.43 -14.81
N ASN A 30 6.12 12.48 -16.06
CA ASN A 30 5.49 13.27 -17.10
C ASN A 30 4.37 12.53 -17.86
N GLU A 31 4.13 11.28 -17.51
CA GLU A 31 3.04 10.44 -18.00
C GLU A 31 2.65 9.40 -16.95
N THR A 32 1.46 8.81 -17.07
CA THR A 32 1.07 7.67 -16.24
C THR A 32 1.94 6.47 -16.59
N SER A 33 2.56 5.87 -15.60
CA SER A 33 3.56 4.81 -15.79
C SER A 33 3.20 3.54 -15.05
N LYS A 34 3.41 2.42 -15.73
CA LYS A 34 3.30 1.09 -15.11
C LYS A 34 4.60 0.77 -14.37
N ILE A 35 4.47 0.33 -13.14
CA ILE A 35 5.57 -0.18 -12.34
C ILE A 35 5.33 -1.65 -11.98
N ASN A 36 6.40 -2.41 -11.77
CA ASN A 36 6.35 -3.72 -11.14
C ASN A 36 7.03 -3.62 -9.78
N PHE A 37 6.30 -3.94 -8.73
CA PHE A 37 6.80 -3.88 -7.37
C PHE A 37 6.57 -5.23 -6.69
N HIS A 38 7.65 -5.95 -6.40
CA HIS A 38 7.62 -7.33 -5.88
C HIS A 38 6.77 -8.32 -6.69
N GLY A 39 6.84 -8.24 -8.01
CA GLY A 39 6.09 -9.12 -8.90
C GLY A 39 4.63 -8.74 -9.10
N VAL A 40 4.17 -7.65 -8.48
CA VAL A 40 2.83 -7.09 -8.63
C VAL A 40 2.89 -5.81 -9.47
N ASP A 41 1.99 -5.68 -10.41
CA ASP A 41 1.93 -4.53 -11.31
C ASP A 41 0.99 -3.45 -10.78
N PHE A 42 1.44 -2.20 -10.86
CA PHE A 42 0.67 -1.01 -10.48
C PHE A 42 0.79 0.09 -11.54
N MET A 43 -0.18 0.99 -11.58
CA MET A 43 -0.09 2.22 -12.36
C MET A 43 0.15 3.40 -11.43
N ILE A 44 1.17 4.20 -11.74
CA ILE A 44 1.41 5.46 -11.04
C ILE A 44 0.94 6.59 -11.93
N PRO A 45 -0.05 7.39 -11.48
CA PRO A 45 -0.60 8.48 -12.28
C PRO A 45 0.43 9.55 -12.61
N PHE A 46 0.20 10.27 -13.71
CA PHE A 46 0.94 11.47 -14.08
C PHE A 46 1.07 12.45 -12.90
N GLY A 47 2.23 13.07 -12.77
CA GLY A 47 2.50 14.09 -11.75
C GLY A 47 2.92 13.53 -10.40
N PHE A 48 2.93 12.21 -10.20
CA PHE A 48 3.53 11.58 -9.03
C PHE A 48 5.01 11.27 -9.27
N GLY A 49 5.81 11.34 -8.22
CA GLY A 49 7.20 10.93 -8.22
C GLY A 49 7.52 10.06 -7.02
N GLU A 50 8.46 9.14 -7.17
CA GLU A 50 8.88 8.27 -6.08
C GLU A 50 9.65 9.07 -5.03
N ALA A 51 9.18 9.02 -3.79
CA ALA A 51 9.91 9.55 -2.64
C ALA A 51 10.97 8.53 -2.20
N LYS A 52 12.18 8.99 -1.90
CA LYS A 52 13.34 8.14 -1.56
C LYS A 52 13.23 7.36 -0.24
N SER A 53 12.08 7.31 0.36
CA SER A 53 11.82 6.67 1.65
C SER A 53 11.26 5.26 1.55
N SER A 54 11.64 4.45 0.56
CA SER A 54 11.26 3.04 0.55
C SER A 54 11.86 2.33 1.78
N GLN A 55 11.00 1.69 2.55
CA GLN A 55 11.40 0.93 3.73
C GLN A 55 11.26 -0.56 3.45
N GLU A 56 12.34 -1.28 3.69
CA GLU A 56 12.33 -2.75 3.74
C GLU A 56 12.06 -3.19 5.18
N PHE A 57 11.23 -4.21 5.34
CA PHE A 57 11.04 -4.85 6.63
C PHE A 57 10.94 -6.36 6.46
N GLU A 58 11.57 -7.06 7.40
CA GLU A 58 11.42 -8.49 7.56
C GLU A 58 10.67 -8.74 8.87
N ASP A 59 9.56 -9.43 8.81
CA ASP A 59 8.83 -9.82 10.00
C ASP A 59 8.25 -11.22 9.88
N LEU A 60 8.58 -12.07 10.85
CA LEU A 60 8.04 -13.42 11.06
C LEU A 60 7.87 -14.27 9.79
N GLY A 61 8.83 -14.19 8.87
CA GLY A 61 8.86 -14.95 7.63
C GLY A 61 8.13 -14.33 6.46
N SER A 62 7.71 -13.07 6.58
CA SER A 62 7.22 -12.27 5.46
C SER A 62 8.26 -11.21 5.12
N ASN A 63 8.72 -11.19 3.88
CA ASN A 63 9.52 -10.10 3.36
C ASN A 63 8.57 -9.06 2.78
N GLY A 64 8.61 -7.85 3.31
CA GLY A 64 7.76 -6.77 2.86
C GLY A 64 8.56 -5.55 2.45
N GLN A 65 8.04 -4.83 1.47
CA GLN A 65 8.53 -3.52 1.06
C GLN A 65 7.40 -2.55 0.91
N THR A 66 7.71 -1.29 1.17
CA THR A 66 6.79 -0.17 0.99
C THR A 66 7.47 0.86 0.10
N CYS A 67 6.77 1.32 -0.93
CA CYS A 67 7.17 2.46 -1.73
C CYS A 67 6.17 3.60 -1.58
N PHE A 68 6.69 4.82 -1.71
CA PHE A 68 5.95 6.05 -1.53
C PHE A 68 6.05 6.90 -2.79
N TYR A 69 4.91 7.39 -3.25
CA TYR A 69 4.81 8.36 -4.33
C TYR A 69 4.09 9.59 -3.82
N ILE A 70 4.61 10.75 -4.19
CA ILE A 70 4.02 12.04 -3.85
C ILE A 70 3.85 12.90 -5.10
N ASN A 71 2.92 13.85 -5.05
CA ASN A 71 2.79 14.88 -6.06
C ASN A 71 2.97 16.28 -5.45
N GLU A 72 3.13 17.29 -6.31
CA GLU A 72 3.34 18.67 -5.89
C GLU A 72 2.16 19.29 -5.12
N TYR A 73 0.98 18.64 -5.14
CA TYR A 73 -0.25 19.11 -4.50
C TYR A 73 -0.53 18.42 -3.15
N GLY A 74 0.43 17.67 -2.63
CA GLY A 74 0.27 16.94 -1.38
C GLY A 74 -0.52 15.62 -1.51
N GLY A 75 -0.68 15.13 -2.74
CA GLY A 75 -1.20 13.78 -2.98
C GLY A 75 -0.16 12.72 -2.63
N GLU A 76 -0.61 11.62 -2.06
CA GLU A 76 0.23 10.48 -1.66
C GLU A 76 -0.33 9.18 -2.19
N ILE A 77 0.55 8.28 -2.63
CA ILE A 77 0.28 6.89 -2.92
C ILE A 77 1.31 6.07 -2.15
N ILE A 78 0.82 5.15 -1.32
CA ILE A 78 1.66 4.25 -0.54
C ILE A 78 1.30 2.82 -0.97
N ILE A 79 2.29 2.06 -1.41
CA ILE A 79 2.11 0.67 -1.82
C ILE A 79 2.97 -0.20 -0.94
N THR A 80 2.35 -1.12 -0.23
CA THR A 80 3.02 -2.13 0.59
C THR A 80 2.75 -3.50 0.02
N VAL A 81 3.82 -4.26 -0.25
CA VAL A 81 3.74 -5.66 -0.67
C VAL A 81 4.51 -6.51 0.34
N ALA A 82 3.83 -7.44 1.00
CA ALA A 82 4.42 -8.44 1.87
C ALA A 82 4.42 -9.79 1.15
N SER A 83 5.62 -10.25 0.78
CA SER A 83 5.83 -11.53 0.10
C SER A 83 5.75 -12.70 1.07
N ASP A 84 5.51 -13.90 0.55
CA ASP A 84 5.44 -15.15 1.33
C ASP A 84 4.41 -15.11 2.46
N TRP A 85 3.29 -14.45 2.19
CA TRP A 85 2.17 -14.36 3.11
C TRP A 85 1.57 -15.75 3.37
N MET A 86 1.83 -16.29 4.54
CA MET A 86 1.53 -17.67 4.93
C MET A 86 0.02 -17.94 5.13
N GLY A 87 -0.79 -17.75 4.10
CA GLY A 87 -2.18 -18.23 4.05
C GLY A 87 -3.15 -17.63 5.08
N MET A 88 -2.80 -16.50 5.70
CA MET A 88 -3.74 -15.76 6.55
C MET A 88 -4.67 -14.93 5.65
N SER A 89 -5.96 -15.10 5.83
CA SER A 89 -6.94 -14.22 5.19
C SER A 89 -6.82 -12.81 5.75
N LEU A 90 -6.81 -11.80 4.89
CA LEU A 90 -6.94 -10.40 5.32
C LEU A 90 -8.28 -10.15 6.05
N ASP A 91 -9.26 -11.04 5.88
CA ASP A 91 -10.57 -10.98 6.56
C ASP A 91 -10.46 -10.95 8.08
N GLU A 92 -9.40 -11.54 8.65
CA GLU A 92 -9.17 -11.53 10.09
C GLU A 92 -8.66 -10.19 10.61
N LEU A 93 -8.04 -9.38 9.73
CA LEU A 93 -7.41 -8.11 10.09
C LEU A 93 -8.38 -6.95 10.05
N TYR A 94 -9.38 -7.01 9.18
CA TYR A 94 -10.22 -5.87 8.84
C TYR A 94 -11.70 -6.03 9.24
N LYS A 95 -11.97 -6.75 10.34
CA LYS A 95 -13.33 -7.02 10.79
C LYS A 95 -14.11 -5.79 11.23
N GLU A 96 -13.45 -4.71 11.64
CA GLU A 96 -14.11 -3.51 12.14
C GLU A 96 -13.90 -2.31 11.21
N GLY A 97 -14.99 -1.77 10.65
CA GLY A 97 -14.97 -0.54 9.86
C GLY A 97 -14.53 -0.68 8.40
N ALA A 98 -14.19 -1.87 7.94
CA ALA A 98 -13.83 -2.12 6.56
C ALA A 98 -15.01 -2.72 5.77
N SER A 99 -15.06 -2.40 4.48
CA SER A 99 -16.05 -2.95 3.55
C SER A 99 -15.37 -3.85 2.53
N LYS A 100 -15.94 -5.03 2.30
CA LYS A 100 -15.46 -5.93 1.24
C LYS A 100 -15.92 -5.39 -0.11
N ILE A 101 -14.98 -5.13 -1.00
CA ILE A 101 -15.24 -4.61 -2.34
C ILE A 101 -14.36 -5.31 -3.37
N LYS A 102 -14.62 -5.03 -4.65
CA LYS A 102 -13.80 -5.49 -5.77
C LYS A 102 -13.29 -4.28 -6.56
N ILE A 103 -11.96 -4.21 -6.77
CA ILE A 103 -11.33 -3.18 -7.59
C ILE A 103 -10.53 -3.87 -8.70
N ASN A 104 -10.85 -3.58 -9.94
CA ASN A 104 -10.16 -4.09 -11.14
C ASN A 104 -9.89 -5.62 -11.12
N GLY A 105 -10.85 -6.39 -10.59
CA GLY A 105 -10.75 -7.85 -10.53
C GLY A 105 -10.28 -8.40 -9.19
N HIS A 106 -9.63 -7.60 -8.35
CA HIS A 106 -9.15 -8.01 -7.03
C HIS A 106 -10.23 -7.83 -5.96
N GLU A 107 -10.55 -8.90 -5.25
CA GLU A 107 -11.41 -8.83 -4.06
C GLU A 107 -10.58 -8.49 -2.84
N GLY A 108 -11.06 -7.56 -2.03
CA GLY A 108 -10.33 -7.10 -0.86
C GLY A 108 -11.16 -6.22 0.05
N TRP A 109 -10.48 -5.56 0.96
CA TRP A 109 -11.06 -4.73 2.00
C TRP A 109 -10.73 -3.26 1.81
N ASN A 110 -11.77 -2.43 1.70
CA ASN A 110 -11.66 -0.98 1.64
C ASN A 110 -11.92 -0.38 3.02
N TYR A 111 -11.06 0.50 3.46
CA TYR A 111 -11.17 1.21 4.73
C TYR A 111 -10.48 2.58 4.64
N THR A 112 -10.69 3.39 5.67
CA THR A 112 -10.04 4.71 5.76
C THR A 112 -9.15 4.75 7.00
N ARG A 113 -7.94 5.27 6.84
CA ARG A 113 -6.97 5.43 7.90
C ARG A 113 -6.17 6.72 7.70
N ASN A 114 -6.12 7.59 8.72
CA ASN A 114 -5.38 8.86 8.67
C ASN A 114 -5.68 9.72 7.42
N ASN A 115 -6.95 9.80 7.04
CA ASN A 115 -7.42 10.49 5.83
C ASN A 115 -6.95 9.87 4.49
N LEU A 116 -6.35 8.69 4.54
CA LEU A 116 -6.06 7.89 3.35
C LEU A 116 -7.19 6.90 3.09
N THR A 117 -7.52 6.70 1.83
CA THR A 117 -8.38 5.60 1.39
C THR A 117 -7.49 4.40 1.13
N CYS A 118 -7.77 3.29 1.81
CA CYS A 118 -6.93 2.10 1.81
C CYS A 118 -7.68 0.91 1.21
N PHE A 119 -6.96 0.09 0.46
CA PHE A 119 -7.47 -1.18 -0.05
C PHE A 119 -6.42 -2.27 0.16
N GLY A 120 -6.82 -3.33 0.88
CA GLY A 120 -5.99 -4.49 1.13
C GLY A 120 -6.52 -5.71 0.39
N TYR A 121 -5.66 -6.42 -0.34
CA TYR A 121 -6.02 -7.65 -1.06
C TYR A 121 -4.85 -8.64 -1.10
N VAL A 122 -5.11 -9.86 -1.55
CA VAL A 122 -4.10 -10.90 -1.71
C VAL A 122 -4.01 -11.27 -3.18
N GLU A 123 -2.79 -11.34 -3.71
CA GLU A 123 -2.50 -11.83 -5.05
C GLU A 123 -1.34 -12.84 -4.99
N GLY A 124 -1.63 -14.08 -5.39
CA GLY A 124 -0.69 -15.18 -5.20
C GLY A 124 -0.33 -15.38 -3.73
N ASN A 125 0.95 -15.27 -3.41
CA ASN A 125 1.46 -15.34 -2.03
C ASN A 125 1.74 -13.96 -1.42
N ASN A 126 1.31 -12.89 -2.07
CA ASN A 126 1.56 -11.53 -1.62
C ASN A 126 0.31 -10.95 -0.95
N ALA A 127 0.49 -10.34 0.22
CA ALA A 127 -0.49 -9.42 0.78
C ALA A 127 -0.14 -8.00 0.34
N ILE A 128 -1.11 -7.29 -0.19
CA ILE A 128 -0.93 -5.98 -0.81
C ILE A 128 -1.84 -4.98 -0.12
N ILE A 129 -1.29 -3.82 0.23
CA ILE A 129 -2.05 -2.68 0.73
C ILE A 129 -1.70 -1.47 -0.13
N VAL A 130 -2.70 -0.85 -0.71
CA VAL A 130 -2.58 0.41 -1.44
C VAL A 130 -3.35 1.48 -0.67
N GLU A 131 -2.68 2.58 -0.37
CA GLU A 131 -3.23 3.71 0.37
C GLU A 131 -3.07 4.97 -0.49
N VAL A 132 -4.13 5.74 -0.64
CA VAL A 132 -4.14 6.95 -1.46
C VAL A 132 -4.83 8.10 -0.74
N THR A 133 -4.39 9.32 -1.03
CA THR A 133 -5.14 10.52 -0.63
C THR A 133 -6.46 10.64 -1.42
N ASN A 134 -7.41 11.40 -0.90
CA ASN A 134 -8.78 11.54 -1.44
C ASN A 134 -8.88 11.98 -2.92
N HIS A 135 -7.80 12.52 -3.48
CA HIS A 135 -7.76 12.99 -4.88
C HIS A 135 -7.31 11.93 -5.88
N THR A 136 -6.72 10.83 -5.39
CA THR A 136 -6.30 9.70 -6.22
C THR A 136 -7.28 8.54 -6.02
N ARG A 137 -7.70 7.92 -7.11
CA ARG A 137 -8.60 6.77 -7.04
C ARG A 137 -7.81 5.49 -7.01
N LEU A 138 -8.18 4.58 -6.13
CA LEU A 138 -7.56 3.25 -6.02
C LEU A 138 -7.54 2.48 -7.34
N ASN A 139 -8.61 2.58 -8.14
CA ASN A 139 -8.70 1.94 -9.46
C ASN A 139 -7.82 2.55 -10.56
N GLU A 140 -7.18 3.67 -10.28
CA GLU A 140 -6.15 4.26 -11.14
C GLU A 140 -4.77 3.69 -10.83
N VAL A 141 -4.59 3.10 -9.65
CA VAL A 141 -3.31 2.56 -9.18
C VAL A 141 -3.27 1.03 -9.29
N ILE A 142 -4.34 0.36 -8.92
CA ILE A 142 -4.47 -1.10 -8.93
C ILE A 142 -4.90 -1.56 -10.33
N ILE A 143 -4.15 -2.50 -10.95
CA ILE A 143 -4.44 -2.99 -12.31
C ILE A 143 -4.47 -4.52 -12.37
#